data_c5059a0b054518d75e1936f13ba5af27
#
_entry.id   c5059a0b054518d75e1936f13ba5af27
#
_cell.length_a   1.000
_cell.length_b   1.000
_cell.length_c   1.000
_cell.angle_alpha   90.00
_cell.angle_beta   90.00
_cell.angle_gamma   90.00
#
_symmetry.space_group_name_H-M   'P 1'
#
loop_
_entity.id
_entity.type
_entity.pdbx_description
1 polymer ?
#
loop_
_entity_poly.entity_id
_entity_poly.type
_entity_poly.pdbx_seq_one_letter_code
_entity_poly.pdbx_strand_id
1 'polypeptide(L)'
;MRALVISGGGSKGAFAGGVSQYLIEELQHKYDLYLGTSTGGLLISHLALNKTEKIKDIYTSVNQKSIFNNCPFTVKKTKHGQMEIAINHFNVLKNLVLGRKTFGESKNLRKLISKALSIEEFKELQNSAKDIIVTVSNFSLNHYK
;
A
#
# COMPACT_ATOMS: atom_id res chain seq x y z
N MET A 1 18.01 19.54 6.42
CA MET A 1 17.12 18.61 5.73
C MET A 1 16.95 17.35 6.55
N ARG A 2 15.73 16.98 6.89
CA ARG A 2 15.40 15.71 7.61
C ARG A 2 14.52 14.86 6.71
N ALA A 3 14.88 13.59 6.51
CA ALA A 3 14.16 12.68 5.63
C ALA A 3 13.40 11.61 6.42
N LEU A 4 12.18 11.27 5.98
CA LEU A 4 11.43 10.10 6.39
C LEU A 4 11.44 9.09 5.24
N VAL A 5 12.07 7.93 5.48
CA VAL A 5 12.21 6.88 4.48
C VAL A 5 11.44 5.64 4.92
N ILE A 6 10.50 5.19 4.10
CA ILE A 6 9.65 4.02 4.41
C ILE A 6 9.80 2.95 3.33
N SER A 7 10.32 1.80 3.72
CA SER A 7 10.45 0.64 2.85
C SER A 7 9.10 -0.02 2.56
N GLY A 8 9.06 -0.86 1.55
CA GLY A 8 7.92 -1.72 1.28
C GLY A 8 7.73 -2.82 2.33
N GLY A 9 6.54 -3.39 2.40
CA GLY A 9 6.25 -4.44 3.38
C GLY A 9 4.83 -4.99 3.32
N GLY A 10 4.05 -4.65 2.29
CA GLY A 10 2.65 -5.08 2.18
C GLY A 10 1.83 -4.66 3.40
N SER A 11 1.15 -5.60 4.07
CA SER A 11 0.35 -5.32 5.27
C SER A 11 1.17 -4.79 6.46
N LYS A 12 2.50 -5.03 6.49
CA LYS A 12 3.39 -4.46 7.51
C LYS A 12 3.52 -2.94 7.42
N GLY A 13 3.04 -2.32 6.33
CA GLY A 13 2.90 -0.88 6.20
C GLY A 13 2.06 -0.25 7.32
N ALA A 14 1.12 -1.00 7.91
CA ALA A 14 0.37 -0.53 9.08
C ALA A 14 1.28 -0.17 10.26
N PHE A 15 2.29 -1.01 10.53
CA PHE A 15 3.29 -0.72 11.58
C PHE A 15 4.10 0.54 11.25
N ALA A 16 4.59 0.64 10.00
CA ALA A 16 5.34 1.82 9.56
C ALA A 16 4.48 3.11 9.65
N GLY A 17 3.18 3.00 9.31
CA GLY A 17 2.22 4.09 9.47
C GLY A 17 2.07 4.53 10.92
N GLY A 18 1.89 3.60 11.85
CA GLY A 18 1.77 3.89 13.29
C GLY A 18 3.03 4.51 13.88
N VAL A 19 4.22 3.98 13.52
CA VAL A 19 5.50 4.58 13.95
C VAL A 19 5.64 6.00 13.41
N SER A 20 5.31 6.22 12.14
CA SER A 20 5.40 7.55 11.51
C SER A 20 4.41 8.53 12.14
N GLN A 21 3.21 8.08 12.47
CA GLN A 21 2.22 8.86 13.21
C GLN A 21 2.79 9.31 14.56
N TYR A 22 3.33 8.41 15.34
CA TYR A 22 3.94 8.71 16.62
C TYR A 22 5.08 9.74 16.50
N LEU A 23 5.97 9.56 15.51
CA LEU A 23 7.07 10.49 15.26
C LEU A 23 6.58 11.91 14.91
N ILE A 24 5.50 12.01 14.12
CA ILE A 24 4.98 13.30 13.64
C ILE A 24 4.09 13.95 14.71
N GLU A 25 3.17 13.21 15.33
CA GLU A 25 2.16 13.77 16.22
C GLU A 25 2.66 13.91 17.66
N GLU A 26 3.29 12.86 18.20
CA GLU A 26 3.73 12.86 19.61
C GLU A 26 5.11 13.51 19.77
N LEU A 27 6.07 13.13 18.89
CA LEU A 27 7.42 13.69 18.98
C LEU A 27 7.60 14.98 18.16
N GLN A 28 6.56 15.44 17.46
CA GLN A 28 6.54 16.67 16.68
C GLN A 28 7.68 16.79 15.66
N HIS A 29 8.12 15.64 15.13
CA HIS A 29 9.17 15.62 14.12
C HIS A 29 8.64 16.18 12.80
N LYS A 30 9.39 17.08 12.19
CA LYS A 30 9.13 17.65 10.87
C LYS A 30 10.14 17.09 9.88
N TYR A 31 9.67 16.77 8.69
CA TYR A 31 10.48 16.20 7.61
C TYR A 31 10.34 17.09 6.36
N ASP A 32 11.47 17.28 5.67
CA ASP A 32 11.56 18.02 4.42
C ASP A 32 11.42 17.09 3.22
N LEU A 33 11.88 15.83 3.37
CA LEU A 33 11.89 14.80 2.34
C LEU A 33 11.13 13.55 2.83
N TYR A 34 10.27 13.04 1.97
CA TYR A 34 9.53 11.79 2.16
C TYR A 34 9.85 10.82 1.01
N LEU A 35 10.47 9.68 1.32
CA LEU A 35 10.81 8.65 0.34
C LEU A 35 10.08 7.35 0.68
N GLY A 36 9.42 6.74 -0.31
CA GLY A 36 8.66 5.53 -0.11
C GLY A 36 8.78 4.50 -1.23
N THR A 37 8.80 3.23 -0.85
CA THR A 37 8.80 2.09 -1.76
C THR A 37 7.57 1.23 -1.50
N SER A 38 6.85 0.79 -2.56
CA SER A 38 5.67 -0.07 -2.44
C SER A 38 4.63 0.55 -1.50
N THR A 39 4.24 -0.13 -0.41
CA THR A 39 3.32 0.41 0.61
C THR A 39 3.85 1.66 1.29
N GLY A 40 5.17 1.83 1.42
CA GLY A 40 5.79 3.08 1.86
C GLY A 40 5.43 4.24 0.93
N GLY A 41 5.41 4.02 -0.39
CA GLY A 41 4.98 5.03 -1.38
C GLY A 41 3.52 5.47 -1.20
N LEU A 42 2.65 4.60 -0.69
CA LEU A 42 1.25 4.95 -0.37
C LEU A 42 1.14 5.77 0.92
N LEU A 43 2.01 5.50 1.90
CA LEU A 43 2.00 6.18 3.20
C LEU A 43 2.52 7.61 3.11
N ILE A 44 3.64 7.81 2.41
CA ILE A 44 4.36 9.09 2.43
C ILE A 44 3.53 10.27 1.94
N SER A 45 2.62 10.07 0.99
CA SER A 45 1.75 11.13 0.49
C SER A 45 0.83 11.69 1.60
N HIS A 46 0.21 10.79 2.38
CA HIS A 46 -0.65 11.17 3.48
C HIS A 46 0.14 11.75 4.67
N LEU A 47 1.32 11.18 4.95
CA LEU A 47 2.22 11.67 6.00
C LEU A 47 2.73 13.09 5.69
N ALA A 48 3.08 13.34 4.43
CA ALA A 48 3.49 14.67 3.99
C ALA A 48 2.37 15.72 4.15
N LEU A 49 1.10 15.32 4.01
CA LEU A 49 -0.07 16.15 4.26
C LEU A 49 -0.54 16.16 5.72
N ASN A 50 0.17 15.48 6.63
CA ASN A 50 -0.23 15.28 8.03
C ASN A 50 -1.63 14.61 8.18
N LYS A 51 -2.02 13.75 7.22
CA LYS A 51 -3.30 13.03 7.21
C LYS A 51 -3.15 11.61 7.77
N THR A 52 -2.62 11.48 8.96
CA THR A 52 -2.29 10.21 9.63
C THR A 52 -3.52 9.37 9.96
N GLU A 53 -4.62 9.99 10.40
CA GLU A 53 -5.89 9.30 10.65
C GLU A 53 -6.42 8.62 9.37
N LYS A 54 -6.25 9.23 8.21
CA LYS A 54 -6.65 8.62 6.94
C LYS A 54 -5.86 7.35 6.63
N ILE A 55 -4.58 7.29 7.00
CA ILE A 55 -3.76 6.08 6.92
C ILE A 55 -4.35 4.99 7.80
N LYS A 56 -4.65 5.31 9.04
CA LYS A 56 -5.26 4.41 10.01
C LYS A 56 -6.59 3.83 9.48
N ASP A 57 -7.48 4.68 9.00
CA ASP A 57 -8.77 4.27 8.43
C ASP A 57 -8.61 3.32 7.25
N ILE A 58 -7.69 3.63 6.33
CA ILE A 58 -7.40 2.76 5.19
C ILE A 58 -6.90 1.40 5.68
N TYR A 59 -5.89 1.35 6.54
CA TYR A 59 -5.28 0.08 6.97
C TYR A 59 -6.20 -0.75 7.88
N THR A 60 -7.08 -0.14 8.65
CA THR A 60 -8.04 -0.86 9.51
C THR A 60 -9.26 -1.36 8.73
N SER A 61 -9.62 -0.72 7.62
CA SER A 61 -10.78 -1.10 6.79
C SER A 61 -10.45 -2.12 5.68
N VAL A 62 -9.16 -2.25 5.30
CA VAL A 62 -8.73 -3.12 4.19
C VAL A 62 -8.80 -4.60 4.59
N ASN A 63 -9.45 -5.39 3.72
CA ASN A 63 -9.51 -6.84 3.82
C ASN A 63 -9.18 -7.48 2.46
N GLN A 64 -9.19 -8.82 2.38
CA GLN A 64 -8.87 -9.51 1.13
C GLN A 64 -9.76 -9.13 -0.05
N LYS A 65 -11.05 -8.89 0.19
CA LYS A 65 -12.00 -8.48 -0.87
C LYS A 65 -11.74 -7.05 -1.34
N SER A 66 -11.17 -6.21 -0.47
CA SER A 66 -10.76 -4.85 -0.83
C SER A 66 -9.52 -4.83 -1.73
N ILE A 67 -8.69 -5.89 -1.67
CA ILE A 67 -7.45 -6.01 -2.45
C ILE A 67 -7.71 -6.79 -3.74
N PHE A 68 -8.33 -7.98 -3.62
CA PHE A 68 -8.51 -8.91 -4.72
C PHE A 68 -9.96 -8.95 -5.18
N ASN A 69 -10.19 -8.77 -6.47
CA ASN A 69 -11.45 -9.16 -7.10
C ASN A 69 -11.48 -10.65 -7.45
N ASN A 70 -10.31 -11.28 -7.60
CA ASN A 70 -10.14 -12.72 -7.68
C ASN A 70 -8.95 -13.14 -6.82
N CYS A 71 -9.23 -13.59 -5.59
CA CYS A 71 -8.19 -13.91 -4.61
C CYS A 71 -7.63 -15.32 -4.87
N PRO A 72 -6.29 -15.47 -5.05
CA PRO A 72 -5.66 -16.77 -5.22
C PRO A 72 -5.48 -17.53 -3.90
N PHE A 73 -5.85 -16.93 -2.77
CA PHE A 73 -5.68 -17.53 -1.44
C PHE A 73 -7.02 -17.68 -0.73
N THR A 74 -7.11 -18.71 0.10
CA THR A 74 -8.15 -18.90 1.11
C THR A 74 -7.53 -18.68 2.48
N VAL A 75 -8.18 -17.91 3.34
CA VAL A 75 -7.78 -17.75 4.74
C VAL A 75 -8.82 -18.40 5.61
N LYS A 76 -8.41 -19.35 6.41
CA LYS A 76 -9.25 -20.04 7.38
C LYS A 76 -8.72 -19.74 8.79
N LYS A 77 -9.63 -19.54 9.73
CA LYS A 77 -9.29 -19.44 11.14
C LYS A 77 -9.33 -20.87 11.72
N THR A 78 -8.22 -21.31 12.28
CA THR A 78 -8.15 -22.62 12.95
C THR A 78 -8.93 -22.60 14.26
N LYS A 79 -9.21 -23.78 14.81
CA LYS A 79 -9.87 -23.92 16.13
C LYS A 79 -9.10 -23.25 17.27
N HIS A 80 -7.80 -23.06 17.10
CA HIS A 80 -6.92 -22.37 18.07
C HIS A 80 -6.75 -20.86 17.79
N GLY A 81 -7.58 -20.30 16.90
CA GLY A 81 -7.56 -18.87 16.59
C GLY A 81 -6.44 -18.41 15.64
N GLN A 82 -5.59 -19.31 15.19
CA GLN A 82 -4.54 -19.02 14.21
C GLN A 82 -5.11 -18.87 12.81
N MET A 83 -4.50 -18.03 11.98
CA MET A 83 -4.88 -17.83 10.58
C MET A 83 -4.04 -18.76 9.69
N GLU A 84 -4.71 -19.65 8.98
CA GLU A 84 -4.10 -20.55 8.02
C GLU A 84 -4.38 -20.04 6.61
N ILE A 85 -3.31 -19.89 5.82
CA ILE A 85 -3.40 -19.42 4.43
C ILE A 85 -3.12 -20.60 3.51
N ALA A 86 -4.06 -20.90 2.63
CA ALA A 86 -3.94 -21.93 1.62
C ALA A 86 -4.16 -21.36 0.21
N ILE A 87 -3.65 -22.02 -0.80
CA ILE A 87 -3.90 -21.68 -2.20
C ILE A 87 -5.35 -22.02 -2.55
N ASN A 88 -6.05 -21.11 -3.17
CA ASN A 88 -7.37 -21.35 -3.76
C ASN A 88 -7.21 -22.00 -5.14
N HIS A 89 -7.04 -23.31 -5.16
CA HIS A 89 -6.80 -24.07 -6.40
C HIS A 89 -7.88 -23.83 -7.46
N PHE A 90 -9.14 -23.65 -7.06
CA PHE A 90 -10.23 -23.38 -7.99
C PHE A 90 -10.06 -22.04 -8.70
N ASN A 91 -9.76 -20.98 -7.98
CA ASN A 91 -9.52 -19.67 -8.56
C ASN A 91 -8.26 -19.64 -9.43
N VAL A 92 -7.21 -20.32 -9.00
CA VAL A 92 -5.96 -20.45 -9.77
C VAL A 92 -6.20 -21.18 -11.08
N LEU A 93 -6.87 -22.35 -11.01
CA LEU A 93 -7.20 -23.16 -12.21
C LEU A 93 -8.12 -22.40 -13.16
N LYS A 94 -9.15 -21.74 -12.64
CA LYS A 94 -10.04 -20.86 -13.44
C LYS A 94 -9.27 -19.78 -14.19
N ASN A 95 -8.30 -19.13 -13.55
CA ASN A 95 -7.48 -18.11 -14.21
C ASN A 95 -6.59 -18.72 -15.28
N LEU A 96 -6.01 -19.89 -15.03
CA LEU A 96 -5.19 -20.61 -16.00
C LEU A 96 -6.01 -20.99 -17.25
N VAL A 97 -7.19 -21.57 -17.06
CA VAL A 97 -8.11 -21.97 -18.17
C VAL A 97 -8.56 -20.75 -18.98
N LEU A 98 -8.77 -19.60 -18.34
CA LEU A 98 -9.12 -18.34 -18.98
C LEU A 98 -7.92 -17.64 -19.65
N GLY A 99 -6.75 -18.27 -19.70
CA GLY A 99 -5.54 -17.70 -20.31
C GLY A 99 -5.00 -16.45 -19.60
N ARG A 100 -5.34 -16.27 -18.32
CA ARG A 100 -4.87 -15.12 -17.53
C ARG A 100 -3.41 -15.33 -17.12
N LYS A 101 -2.62 -14.26 -17.23
CA LYS A 101 -1.18 -14.29 -16.92
C LYS A 101 -0.87 -14.23 -15.42
N THR A 102 -1.89 -14.17 -14.55
CA THR A 102 -1.74 -14.02 -13.09
C THR A 102 -2.63 -14.99 -12.35
N PHE A 103 -2.17 -15.47 -11.20
CA PHE A 103 -2.94 -16.37 -10.33
C PHE A 103 -4.12 -15.68 -9.64
N GLY A 104 -4.10 -14.36 -9.53
CA GLY A 104 -5.16 -13.55 -8.94
C GLY A 104 -5.24 -12.18 -9.60
N GLU A 105 -6.31 -11.45 -9.33
CA GLU A 105 -6.50 -10.09 -9.85
C GLU A 105 -6.67 -9.09 -8.71
N SER A 106 -5.92 -7.99 -8.78
CA SER A 106 -5.88 -6.92 -7.78
C SER A 106 -6.52 -5.61 -8.28
N LYS A 107 -7.56 -5.70 -9.12
CA LYS A 107 -8.29 -4.51 -9.62
C LYS A 107 -8.89 -3.67 -8.49
N ASN A 108 -9.34 -4.34 -7.42
CA ASN A 108 -9.89 -3.67 -6.25
C ASN A 108 -8.83 -2.84 -5.53
N LEU A 109 -7.60 -3.35 -5.40
CA LEU A 109 -6.49 -2.60 -4.83
C LEU A 109 -6.20 -1.33 -5.65
N ARG A 110 -6.18 -1.42 -6.99
CA ARG A 110 -6.00 -0.24 -7.84
C ARG A 110 -7.08 0.81 -7.59
N LYS A 111 -8.35 0.39 -7.47
CA LYS A 111 -9.47 1.29 -7.13
C LYS A 111 -9.32 1.90 -5.74
N LEU A 112 -8.86 1.11 -4.76
CA LEU A 112 -8.62 1.58 -3.41
C LEU A 112 -7.53 2.67 -3.42
N ILE A 113 -6.40 2.42 -4.07
CA ILE A 113 -5.29 3.36 -4.17
C ILE A 113 -5.73 4.65 -4.88
N SER A 114 -6.46 4.55 -6.01
CA SER A 114 -6.93 5.73 -6.73
C SER A 114 -7.94 6.59 -5.95
N LYS A 115 -8.61 6.02 -4.97
CA LYS A 115 -9.51 6.74 -4.05
C LYS A 115 -8.79 7.26 -2.81
N ALA A 116 -7.66 6.66 -2.45
CA ALA A 116 -6.93 7.00 -1.24
C ALA A 116 -6.33 8.40 -1.31
N LEU A 117 -5.88 8.84 -2.49
CA LEU A 117 -5.37 10.19 -2.71
C LEU A 117 -6.28 10.91 -3.71
N SER A 118 -6.96 11.98 -3.27
CA SER A 118 -7.81 12.79 -4.14
C SER A 118 -6.99 13.71 -5.04
N ILE A 119 -7.64 14.26 -6.08
CA ILE A 119 -7.00 15.23 -6.98
C ILE A 119 -6.60 16.51 -6.22
N GLU A 120 -7.43 16.92 -5.28
CA GLU A 120 -7.18 18.08 -4.42
C GLU A 120 -5.97 17.82 -3.52
N GLU A 121 -5.89 16.65 -2.90
CA GLU A 121 -4.74 16.24 -2.08
C GLU A 121 -3.46 16.15 -2.91
N PHE A 122 -3.55 15.67 -4.15
CA PHE A 122 -2.40 15.65 -5.04
C PHE A 122 -1.91 17.06 -5.39
N LYS A 123 -2.82 18.00 -5.64
CA LYS A 123 -2.47 19.41 -5.86
C LYS A 123 -1.88 20.04 -4.59
N GLU A 124 -2.40 19.71 -3.41
CA GLU A 124 -1.85 20.16 -2.13
C GLU A 124 -0.40 19.67 -1.97
N LEU A 125 -0.11 18.41 -2.33
CA LEU A 125 1.25 17.85 -2.33
C LEU A 125 2.17 18.60 -3.29
N GLN A 126 1.72 18.86 -4.53
CA GLN A 126 2.51 19.57 -5.54
C GLN A 126 2.89 21.00 -5.10
N ASN A 127 2.03 21.67 -4.34
CA ASN A 127 2.25 23.02 -3.83
C ASN A 127 2.96 23.03 -2.47
N SER A 128 3.26 21.87 -1.89
CA SER A 128 3.96 21.78 -0.61
C SER A 128 5.47 22.05 -0.81
N ALA A 129 6.11 22.57 0.24
CA ALA A 129 7.56 22.73 0.27
C ALA A 129 8.32 21.44 0.59
N LYS A 130 7.64 20.28 0.52
CA LYS A 130 8.19 18.97 0.87
C LYS A 130 8.54 18.19 -0.38
N ASP A 131 9.69 17.57 -0.39
CA ASP A 131 10.09 16.66 -1.47
C ASP A 131 9.48 15.27 -1.26
N ILE A 132 8.85 14.72 -2.30
CA ILE A 132 8.22 13.41 -2.25
C ILE A 132 8.78 12.52 -3.35
N ILE A 133 9.41 11.42 -2.95
CA ILE A 133 10.05 10.47 -3.86
C ILE A 133 9.41 9.09 -3.71
N VAL A 134 8.89 8.56 -4.81
CA VAL A 134 8.36 7.19 -4.89
C VAL A 134 9.26 6.36 -5.79
N THR A 135 9.75 5.24 -5.30
CA THR A 135 10.52 4.30 -6.12
C THR A 135 9.57 3.38 -6.89
N VAL A 136 9.84 3.19 -8.17
CA VAL A 136 9.05 2.34 -9.07
C VAL A 136 9.95 1.44 -9.89
N SER A 137 9.44 0.23 -10.25
CA SER A 137 10.09 -0.64 -11.22
C SER A 137 9.36 -0.55 -12.55
N ASN A 138 10.06 -0.21 -13.61
CA ASN A 138 9.51 -0.15 -14.96
C ASN A 138 9.92 -1.40 -15.76
N PHE A 139 8.98 -2.34 -15.93
CA PHE A 139 9.20 -3.58 -16.69
C PHE A 139 8.96 -3.42 -18.20
N SER A 140 8.51 -2.25 -18.66
CA SER A 140 8.27 -1.99 -20.10
C SER A 140 9.53 -1.58 -20.84
N LEU A 141 10.56 -1.15 -20.12
CA LEU A 141 11.86 -0.82 -20.70
C LEU A 141 12.74 -2.07 -20.69
N ASN A 142 12.80 -2.79 -21.82
CA ASN A 142 13.78 -3.87 -22.07
C ASN A 142 15.21 -3.30 -22.23
N HIS A 143 15.65 -2.47 -21.31
CA HIS A 143 17.01 -1.98 -21.23
C HIS A 143 17.75 -2.64 -20.07
N TYR A 144 18.07 -3.93 -20.27
CA TYR A 144 19.26 -4.48 -19.65
C TYR A 144 20.44 -4.05 -20.55
N LYS A 145 21.07 -2.96 -20.18
CA LYS A 145 22.45 -2.67 -20.61
C LYS A 145 23.37 -3.01 -19.46
#